data_350856c9896fe289d42b28b614784d56
#
_entry.id   350856c9896fe289d42b28b614784d56
#
_cell.length_a   1.000
_cell.length_b   1.000
_cell.length_c   1.000
_cell.angle_alpha   90.00
_cell.angle_beta   90.00
_cell.angle_gamma   90.00
#
_symmetry.space_group_name_H-M   'P 1'
#
loop_
_entity.id
_entity.type
_entity.pdbx_description
1 polymer ?
#
loop_
_entity_poly.entity_id
_entity_poly.type
_entity_poly.pdbx_seq_one_letter_code
_entity_poly.pdbx_strand_id
1 'polypeptide(L)' 'MAYKIIRDENNKYQLGREIEAVLDSTADLDDLGTDYCPGSVAIVADKGAPAYMLNASGVWKEI' A
#
# COMPACT_ATOMS: atom_id res chain seq x y z
N MET A 1 2.25 -11.75 -10.86
CA MET A 1 2.23 -11.02 -9.59
C MET A 1 0.83 -10.50 -9.34
N ALA A 2 0.37 -10.66 -8.15
CA ALA A 2 -1.00 -10.31 -7.77
C ALA A 2 -1.17 -8.84 -7.38
N TYR A 3 -0.15 -8.04 -7.50
CA TYR A 3 -0.24 -6.60 -7.28
C TYR A 3 0.67 -5.85 -8.25
N LYS A 4 0.42 -4.53 -8.38
CA LYS A 4 1.27 -3.65 -9.16
C LYS A 4 1.39 -2.31 -8.46
N ILE A 5 2.61 -1.80 -8.35
CA ILE A 5 2.86 -0.45 -7.85
C ILE A 5 2.65 0.52 -9.01
N ILE A 6 1.71 1.46 -8.84
CA ILE A 6 1.34 2.41 -9.89
C ILE A 6 1.89 3.81 -9.64
N ARG A 7 2.35 4.10 -8.44
CA ARG A 7 3.05 5.33 -8.09
C ARG A 7 4.11 5.01 -7.04
N ASP A 8 5.31 5.53 -7.22
CA ASP A 8 6.42 5.29 -6.32
C ASP A 8 7.27 6.56 -6.26
N GLU A 9 7.21 7.27 -5.15
CA GLU A 9 7.89 8.55 -4.98
C GLU A 9 8.73 8.55 -3.71
N ASN A 10 9.89 9.23 -3.76
CA ASN A 10 10.66 9.47 -2.55
C ASN A 10 9.98 10.54 -1.71
N ASN A 11 9.75 10.24 -0.44
CA ASN A 11 9.24 11.22 0.51
C ASN A 11 10.42 11.86 1.23
N LYS A 12 10.67 13.13 0.96
CA LYS A 12 11.83 13.84 1.51
C LYS A 12 11.78 14.00 3.02
N TYR A 13 10.58 14.06 3.58
CA TYR A 13 10.40 14.28 5.01
C TYR A 13 10.57 12.97 5.79
N GLN A 14 10.19 11.85 5.20
CA GLN A 14 10.25 10.55 5.85
C GLN A 14 11.45 9.71 5.42
N LEU A 15 12.21 10.17 4.43
CA LEU A 15 13.40 9.52 3.90
C LEU A 15 13.13 8.09 3.43
N GLY A 16 12.05 7.91 2.69
CA GLY A 16 11.67 6.60 2.17
C GLY A 16 10.71 6.71 0.99
N ARG A 17 10.16 5.58 0.59
CA ARG A 17 9.29 5.47 -0.57
C ARG A 17 7.83 5.54 -0.15
N GLU A 18 7.08 6.42 -0.80
CA GLU A 18 5.63 6.51 -0.68
C GLU A 18 5.00 5.96 -1.95
N ILE A 19 4.13 4.97 -1.83
CA ILE A 19 3.60 4.26 -2.99
C ILE A 19 2.08 4.27 -3.04
N GLU A 20 1.56 4.08 -4.25
CA GLU A 20 0.20 3.59 -4.48
C GLU A 20 0.30 2.25 -5.21
N ALA A 21 -0.44 1.27 -4.73
CA ALA A 21 -0.45 -0.06 -5.32
C ALA A 21 -1.88 -0.52 -5.59
N VAL A 22 -2.04 -1.34 -6.62
CA VAL A 22 -3.31 -2.02 -6.92
C VAL A 22 -3.09 -3.51 -6.70
N LEU A 23 -3.98 -4.12 -5.92
CA LEU A 23 -3.93 -5.53 -5.56
C LEU A 23 -5.11 -6.27 -6.19
N ASP A 24 -4.92 -7.54 -6.54
CA ASP A 24 -5.99 -8.39 -7.04
C ASP A 24 -6.89 -8.89 -5.90
N SER A 25 -6.32 -9.08 -4.72
CA SER A 25 -7.08 -9.50 -3.54
C SER A 25 -6.45 -8.94 -2.26
N THR A 26 -7.21 -8.95 -1.16
CA THR A 26 -6.73 -8.51 0.15
C THR A 26 -5.51 -9.31 0.63
N ALA A 27 -5.45 -10.60 0.30
CA ALA A 27 -4.33 -11.45 0.69
C ALA A 27 -3.00 -10.98 0.09
N ASP A 28 -3.04 -10.23 -1.00
CA ASP A 28 -1.83 -9.72 -1.65
C ASP A 28 -1.12 -8.61 -0.86
N LEU A 29 -1.75 -8.08 0.20
CA LEU A 29 -1.07 -7.15 1.10
C LEU A 29 0.17 -7.78 1.73
N ASP A 30 0.14 -9.06 2.04
CA ASP A 30 1.29 -9.76 2.62
C ASP A 30 2.46 -9.81 1.63
N ASP A 31 2.17 -9.99 0.36
CA ASP A 31 3.20 -10.00 -0.69
C ASP A 31 3.76 -8.61 -0.95
N LEU A 32 2.92 -7.58 -0.85
CA LEU A 32 3.34 -6.19 -1.02
C LEU A 32 4.33 -5.77 0.06
N GLY A 33 4.11 -6.22 1.30
CA GLY A 33 4.96 -5.89 2.43
C GLY A 33 4.71 -4.50 2.99
N THR A 34 5.55 -4.07 3.91
CA THR A 34 5.39 -2.83 4.67
C THR A 34 6.61 -1.91 4.62
N ASP A 35 7.54 -2.14 3.69
CA ASP A 35 8.78 -1.37 3.58
C ASP A 35 8.58 -0.07 2.81
N TYR A 36 7.62 0.73 3.26
CA TYR A 36 7.23 1.99 2.64
C TYR A 36 6.94 3.03 3.70
N CYS A 37 6.79 4.29 3.28
CA CYS A 37 6.45 5.37 4.21
C CYS A 37 4.97 5.33 4.62
N PRO A 38 4.65 5.72 5.84
CA PRO A 38 3.26 5.97 6.23
C PRO A 38 2.57 6.91 5.24
N GLY A 39 1.31 6.63 4.96
CA GLY A 39 0.55 7.34 3.93
C GLY A 39 0.53 6.65 2.58
N SER A 40 1.33 5.60 2.39
CA SER A 40 1.22 4.75 1.20
C SER A 40 -0.16 4.09 1.16
N VAL A 41 -0.68 3.90 -0.05
CA VAL A 41 -2.06 3.42 -0.26
C VAL A 41 -2.05 2.14 -1.07
N ALA A 42 -2.88 1.18 -0.66
CA ALA A 42 -3.11 -0.06 -1.40
C ALA A 42 -4.60 -0.19 -1.70
N ILE A 43 -4.94 -0.29 -2.96
CA ILE A 43 -6.32 -0.42 -3.43
C ILE A 43 -6.53 -1.84 -3.93
N VAL A 44 -7.57 -2.50 -3.43
CA VAL A 44 -7.91 -3.85 -3.87
C VAL A 44 -8.93 -3.75 -5.01
N ALA A 45 -8.56 -4.24 -6.18
CA ALA A 45 -9.39 -4.19 -7.38
C ALA A 45 -10.38 -5.35 -7.41
N ASP A 46 -11.20 -5.44 -6.36
CA ASP A 46 -12.20 -6.48 -6.20
C ASP A 46 -13.45 -5.84 -5.61
N LYS A 47 -14.61 -6.19 -6.15
CA LYS A 47 -15.88 -5.56 -5.77
C LYS A 47 -16.13 -5.74 -4.26
N GLY A 48 -16.39 -4.63 -3.57
CA GLY A 48 -16.70 -4.64 -2.15
C GLY A 48 -15.49 -4.76 -1.23
N ALA A 49 -14.29 -4.85 -1.80
CA ALA A 49 -13.08 -4.94 -0.98
C ALA A 49 -12.67 -3.54 -0.48
N PRO A 50 -12.05 -3.47 0.71
CA PRO A 50 -11.60 -2.19 1.26
C PRO A 50 -10.34 -1.69 0.56
N ALA A 51 -10.07 -0.39 0.72
CA ALA A 51 -8.76 0.18 0.46
C ALA A 51 -7.99 0.26 1.78
N TYR A 52 -6.67 0.33 1.70
CA TYR A 52 -5.79 0.33 2.87
C TYR A 52 -4.80 1.49 2.80
N MET A 53 -4.40 1.98 3.97
CA MET A 53 -3.34 2.97 4.09
C MET A 53 -2.32 2.46 5.11
N LEU A 54 -1.04 2.64 4.81
CA LEU A 54 0.03 2.29 5.74
C LEU A 54 0.07 3.35 6.84
N ASN A 55 -0.12 2.92 8.09
CA ASN A 55 -0.15 3.85 9.22
C ASN A 55 1.25 4.17 9.74
N ALA A 56 1.32 5.04 10.74
CA ALA A 56 2.60 5.47 11.32
C ALA A 56 3.38 4.33 11.99
N SER A 57 2.70 3.24 12.34
CA SER A 57 3.33 2.07 12.96
C SER A 57 3.80 1.04 11.92
N GLY A 58 3.60 1.31 10.63
CA GLY A 58 4.00 0.39 9.58
C GLY A 58 3.04 -0.77 9.36
N VAL A 59 1.76 -0.55 9.61
CA VAL A 59 0.71 -1.57 9.44
C VAL A 59 -0.32 -1.05 8.44
N TRP A 60 -0.74 -1.91 7.52
CA TRP A 60 -1.82 -1.61 6.59
C TRP A 60 -3.15 -1.61 7.33
N LYS A 61 -3.83 -0.48 7.33
CA LYS A 61 -5.15 -0.31 7.95
C LYS A 61 -6.20 0.04 6.91
N GLU A 62 -7.38 -0.54 7.07
CA GLU A 62 -8.54 -0.26 6.23
C GLU A 62 -9.00 1.18 6.38
N ILE A 63 -9.29 1.82 5.27
CA ILE A 63 -9.81 3.19 5.26
C ILE A 63 -11.22 3.28 4.68
#